data_75cca2b23ccf1e04623210cdefae6ec3
#
_entry.id   75cca2b23ccf1e04623210cdefae6ec3
#
_cell.length_a   1.000
_cell.length_b   1.000
_cell.length_c   1.000
_cell.angle_alpha   90.00
_cell.angle_beta   90.00
_cell.angle_gamma   90.00
#
_symmetry.space_group_name_H-M   'P 1'
#
loop_
_entity.id
_entity.type
_entity.pdbx_description
1 polymer ?
#
loop_
_entity_poly.entity_id
_entity_poly.type
_entity_poly.pdbx_seq_one_letter_code
_entity_poly.pdbx_strand_id
1 'polypeptide(L)'
;MPDIQRFWPGSGKMHIDAWREVTEVNGYGINVVTREGNDMVKLAEQLYFLNLGGYKPGEFEEYHYKMLTVSAGKSEAIKLAKQTAFYKHTGFNGAESHIDDKYGVDVDDIYEITDILPSHSLEKYKVHLSPSAVTSKDEWHVGYTMLSKIAE
;
A
#
# COMPACT_ATOMS: atom_id res chain seq x y z
N MET A 1 -13.92 -13.79 -3.64
CA MET A 1 -13.25 -13.24 -4.83
C MET A 1 -14.20 -12.86 -5.99
N PRO A 2 -15.46 -12.55 -5.75
CA PRO A 2 -16.36 -12.04 -6.81
C PRO A 2 -15.92 -10.67 -7.35
N ASP A 3 -15.13 -9.93 -6.60
CA ASP A 3 -14.80 -8.54 -6.97
C ASP A 3 -13.79 -8.41 -8.11
N ILE A 4 -12.85 -9.32 -8.26
CA ILE A 4 -11.89 -9.28 -9.38
C ILE A 4 -12.59 -9.41 -10.74
N GLN A 5 -13.62 -10.23 -10.83
CA GLN A 5 -14.44 -10.38 -12.05
C GLN A 5 -15.22 -9.10 -12.39
N ARG A 6 -15.48 -8.22 -11.40
CA ARG A 6 -16.10 -6.91 -11.64
C ARG A 6 -15.12 -5.93 -12.26
N PHE A 7 -13.83 -6.00 -11.90
CA PHE A 7 -12.77 -5.16 -12.47
C PHE A 7 -12.27 -5.68 -13.82
N TRP A 8 -12.22 -7.02 -13.97
CA TRP A 8 -11.79 -7.68 -15.20
C TRP A 8 -12.78 -8.75 -15.64
N PRO A 9 -13.91 -8.35 -16.23
CA PRO A 9 -14.85 -9.30 -16.81
C PRO A 9 -14.16 -10.15 -17.88
N GLY A 10 -14.24 -11.46 -17.75
CA GLY A 10 -13.62 -12.38 -18.70
C GLY A 10 -12.12 -12.65 -18.45
N SER A 11 -11.53 -12.13 -17.37
CA SER A 11 -10.23 -12.59 -16.92
C SER A 11 -10.32 -14.09 -16.61
N GLY A 12 -9.55 -14.91 -17.32
CA GLY A 12 -9.51 -16.35 -17.15
C GLY A 12 -8.95 -16.78 -15.78
N LYS A 13 -8.06 -17.75 -15.78
CA LYS A 13 -7.37 -18.18 -14.56
C LYS A 13 -6.38 -17.09 -14.15
N MET A 14 -6.64 -16.44 -13.02
CA MET A 14 -5.75 -15.43 -12.45
C MET A 14 -4.87 -16.02 -11.35
N HIS A 15 -3.71 -15.42 -11.14
CA HIS A 15 -2.77 -15.78 -10.09
C HIS A 15 -2.19 -14.50 -9.45
N ILE A 16 -1.58 -14.68 -8.31
CA ILE A 16 -0.77 -13.66 -7.63
C ILE A 16 0.68 -14.15 -7.63
N ASP A 17 1.61 -13.28 -8.00
CA ASP A 17 3.04 -13.60 -8.03
C ASP A 17 3.72 -13.36 -6.69
N ALA A 18 3.16 -12.49 -5.87
CA ALA A 18 3.63 -12.24 -4.50
C ALA A 18 2.52 -11.64 -3.65
N TRP A 19 2.58 -11.93 -2.35
CA TRP A 19 1.76 -11.24 -1.34
C TRP A 19 2.54 -11.13 -0.02
N ARG A 20 2.13 -10.20 0.80
CA ARG A 20 2.69 -9.98 2.12
C ARG A 20 1.55 -9.74 3.11
N GLU A 21 1.57 -10.44 4.22
CA GLU A 21 0.81 -10.07 5.39
C GLU A 21 1.51 -8.90 6.09
N VAL A 22 0.77 -7.82 6.35
CA VAL A 22 1.32 -6.63 6.99
C VAL A 22 0.84 -6.57 8.42
N THR A 23 1.73 -6.81 9.36
CA THR A 23 1.46 -6.81 10.80
C THR A 23 2.02 -5.58 11.50
N GLU A 24 3.04 -4.95 10.92
CA GLU A 24 3.66 -3.74 11.44
C GLU A 24 4.05 -2.75 10.33
N VAL A 25 3.86 -1.45 10.59
CA VAL A 25 4.35 -0.36 9.76
C VAL A 25 4.91 0.74 10.66
N ASN A 26 6.19 1.05 10.52
CA ASN A 26 6.96 2.11 11.21
C ASN A 26 6.59 2.29 12.70
N GLY A 27 6.55 1.17 13.45
CA GLY A 27 6.31 1.16 14.90
C GLY A 27 4.85 1.09 15.31
N TYR A 28 3.95 0.91 14.35
CA TYR A 28 2.53 0.66 14.62
C TYR A 28 2.14 -0.77 14.24
N GLY A 29 1.49 -1.47 15.17
CA GLY A 29 0.81 -2.72 14.88
C GLY A 29 -0.42 -2.48 14.02
N ILE A 30 -0.59 -3.29 12.98
CA ILE A 30 -1.70 -3.21 12.02
C ILE A 30 -2.63 -4.38 12.26
N ASN A 31 -3.88 -4.11 12.60
CA ASN A 31 -4.90 -5.13 12.81
C ASN A 31 -6.17 -4.79 12.05
N VAL A 32 -6.83 -5.81 11.53
CA VAL A 32 -8.18 -5.68 10.98
C VAL A 32 -9.16 -6.18 12.03
N VAL A 33 -10.02 -5.30 12.51
CA VAL A 33 -11.01 -5.60 13.56
C VAL A 33 -12.42 -5.36 13.06
N THR A 34 -13.40 -6.08 13.61
CA THR A 34 -14.80 -5.85 13.32
C THR A 34 -15.22 -4.47 13.81
N ARG A 35 -16.09 -3.83 13.06
CA ARG A 35 -16.68 -2.55 13.45
C ARG A 35 -17.83 -2.83 14.42
N GLU A 36 -17.63 -2.51 15.68
CA GLU A 36 -18.67 -2.60 16.72
C GLU A 36 -19.28 -1.21 16.93
N GLY A 37 -20.54 -1.06 16.52
CA GLY A 37 -21.28 0.19 16.75
C GLY A 37 -20.81 1.39 15.91
N ASN A 38 -21.13 2.58 16.40
CA ASN A 38 -20.92 3.86 15.72
C ASN A 38 -19.50 4.44 15.95
N ASP A 39 -18.48 3.60 15.88
CA ASP A 39 -17.08 3.96 16.11
C ASP A 39 -16.53 4.85 14.99
N MET A 40 -16.92 6.12 15.03
CA MET A 40 -16.40 7.19 14.18
C MET A 40 -15.19 7.89 14.83
N VAL A 41 -14.43 7.19 15.67
CA VAL A 41 -13.18 7.75 16.18
C VAL A 41 -12.16 7.74 15.05
N LYS A 42 -12.02 8.90 14.43
CA LYS A 42 -10.95 9.12 13.47
C LYS A 42 -9.63 9.15 14.24
N LEU A 43 -8.79 8.16 13.99
CA LEU A 43 -7.44 8.17 14.54
C LEU A 43 -6.67 9.39 14.01
N ALA A 44 -5.76 9.92 14.81
CA ALA A 44 -4.88 11.01 14.39
C ALA A 44 -3.94 10.52 13.26
N GLU A 45 -3.48 9.27 13.38
CA GLU A 45 -2.61 8.61 12.40
C GLU A 45 -3.45 7.72 11.48
N GLN A 46 -2.99 7.61 10.23
CA GLN A 46 -3.62 6.84 9.16
C GLN A 46 -2.56 6.03 8.42
N LEU A 47 -2.97 4.90 7.86
CA LEU A 47 -2.11 4.04 7.05
C LEU A 47 -2.20 4.49 5.59
N TYR A 48 -1.05 4.81 5.01
CA TYR A 48 -0.91 5.23 3.62
C TYR A 48 -0.15 4.19 2.80
N PHE A 49 -0.60 3.98 1.58
CA PHE A 49 0.14 3.31 0.53
C PHE A 49 0.74 4.37 -0.40
N LEU A 50 2.02 4.20 -0.74
CA LEU A 50 2.70 5.05 -1.71
C LEU A 50 3.42 4.17 -2.73
N ASN A 51 3.35 4.59 -3.99
CA ASN A 51 4.15 4.05 -5.08
C ASN A 51 5.16 5.12 -5.50
N LEU A 52 6.45 4.84 -5.40
CA LEU A 52 7.51 5.77 -5.77
C LEU A 52 8.07 5.37 -7.12
N GLY A 53 8.16 6.33 -8.05
CA GLY A 53 8.84 6.16 -9.32
C GLY A 53 10.28 6.64 -9.28
N GLY A 54 11.12 6.06 -10.11
CA GLY A 54 12.51 6.50 -10.23
C GLY A 54 13.28 5.80 -11.34
N TYR A 55 14.31 6.45 -11.82
CA TYR A 55 15.08 6.04 -12.97
C TYR A 55 16.54 5.79 -12.60
N LYS A 56 17.23 4.94 -13.36
CA LYS A 56 18.66 4.74 -13.26
C LYS A 56 19.37 5.20 -14.54
N PRO A 57 20.52 5.86 -14.44
CA PRO A 57 21.28 6.28 -15.61
C PRO A 57 21.63 5.11 -16.53
N GLY A 58 21.34 5.26 -17.83
CA GLY A 58 21.65 4.26 -18.85
C GLY A 58 20.63 3.13 -18.98
N GLU A 59 19.55 3.15 -18.22
CA GLU A 59 18.44 2.19 -18.32
C GLU A 59 17.19 2.87 -18.88
N PHE A 60 16.46 2.18 -19.75
CA PHE A 60 15.19 2.63 -20.35
C PHE A 60 13.99 2.08 -19.56
N GLU A 61 14.09 2.07 -18.25
CA GLU A 61 13.09 1.48 -17.39
C GLU A 61 12.83 2.38 -16.20
N GLU A 62 11.57 2.57 -15.87
CA GLU A 62 11.13 3.19 -14.64
C GLU A 62 10.98 2.12 -13.56
N TYR A 63 11.64 2.35 -12.45
CA TYR A 63 11.56 1.48 -11.28
C TYR A 63 10.52 1.99 -10.32
N HIS A 64 9.76 1.09 -9.73
CA HIS A 64 8.75 1.42 -8.74
C HIS A 64 9.06 0.80 -7.40
N TYR A 65 8.91 1.58 -6.34
CA TYR A 65 9.02 1.11 -4.96
C TYR A 65 7.72 1.36 -4.21
N LYS A 66 7.04 0.28 -3.87
CA LYS A 66 5.79 0.31 -3.13
C LYS A 66 6.06 0.28 -1.64
N MET A 67 5.51 1.23 -0.89
CA MET A 67 5.67 1.30 0.56
C MET A 67 4.36 1.57 1.29
N LEU A 68 4.32 1.15 2.54
CA LEU A 68 3.30 1.56 3.51
C LEU A 68 3.94 2.47 4.55
N THR A 69 3.17 3.43 5.05
CA THR A 69 3.59 4.27 6.17
C THR A 69 2.38 4.68 7.01
N VAL A 70 2.58 4.82 8.31
CA VAL A 70 1.61 5.42 9.23
C VAL A 70 2.04 6.85 9.51
N SER A 71 1.14 7.80 9.33
CA SER A 71 1.39 9.22 9.54
C SER A 71 0.11 10.00 9.81
N ALA A 72 0.22 11.21 10.33
CA ALA A 72 -0.91 12.09 10.60
C ALA A 72 -1.56 12.68 9.33
N GLY A 73 -0.95 12.48 8.15
CA GLY A 73 -1.51 12.96 6.88
C GLY A 73 -0.58 12.77 5.70
N LYS A 74 -1.11 12.97 4.50
CA LYS A 74 -0.39 12.79 3.23
C LYS A 74 0.95 13.55 3.17
N SER A 75 1.00 14.78 3.67
CA SER A 75 2.23 15.58 3.68
C SER A 75 3.36 14.95 4.48
N GLU A 76 3.05 14.32 5.60
CA GLU A 76 4.04 13.61 6.40
C GLU A 76 4.43 12.29 5.74
N ALA A 77 3.46 11.54 5.20
CA ALA A 77 3.73 10.34 4.43
C ALA A 77 4.72 10.59 3.27
N ILE A 78 4.54 11.70 2.53
CA ILE A 78 5.45 12.12 1.47
C ILE A 78 6.85 12.43 2.02
N LYS A 79 6.95 13.09 3.17
CA LYS A 79 8.27 13.35 3.80
C LYS A 79 8.99 12.05 4.16
N LEU A 80 8.28 11.07 4.69
CA LEU A 80 8.82 9.75 5.01
C LEU A 80 9.26 9.00 3.75
N ALA A 81 8.47 9.05 2.69
CA ALA A 81 8.79 8.44 1.41
C ALA A 81 10.09 9.00 0.81
N LYS A 82 10.28 10.32 0.89
CA LYS A 82 11.52 10.99 0.43
C LYS A 82 12.77 10.63 1.23
N GLN A 83 12.61 10.01 2.39
CA GLN A 83 13.75 9.52 3.19
C GLN A 83 14.19 8.11 2.81
N THR A 84 13.42 7.39 2.01
CA THR A 84 13.76 6.03 1.58
C THR A 84 15.06 5.99 0.76
N ALA A 85 15.76 4.87 0.82
CA ALA A 85 16.95 4.67 -0.01
C ALA A 85 16.58 4.71 -1.51
N PHE A 86 15.42 4.17 -1.88
CA PHE A 86 14.93 4.25 -3.25
C PHE A 86 14.88 5.69 -3.73
N TYR A 87 14.15 6.58 -3.03
CA TYR A 87 13.98 7.96 -3.45
C TYR A 87 15.30 8.74 -3.51
N LYS A 88 16.25 8.43 -2.62
CA LYS A 88 17.55 9.11 -2.56
C LYS A 88 18.56 8.65 -3.60
N HIS A 89 18.43 7.40 -4.07
CA HIS A 89 19.44 6.76 -4.93
C HIS A 89 18.93 6.41 -6.33
N THR A 90 17.66 6.69 -6.63
CA THR A 90 17.13 6.64 -7.99
C THR A 90 16.89 8.08 -8.48
N GLY A 91 16.96 8.25 -9.79
CA GLY A 91 16.84 9.57 -10.40
C GLY A 91 18.19 10.23 -10.68
N PHE A 92 18.20 11.07 -11.69
CA PHE A 92 19.32 11.86 -12.14
C PHE A 92 18.81 13.14 -12.82
N ASN A 93 19.70 14.07 -13.15
CA ASN A 93 19.30 15.32 -13.79
C ASN A 93 18.53 15.08 -15.10
N GLY A 94 17.28 15.47 -15.14
CA GLY A 94 16.34 15.27 -16.25
C GLY A 94 15.42 14.04 -16.11
N ALA A 95 15.64 13.17 -15.11
CA ALA A 95 14.76 12.07 -14.73
C ALA A 95 14.85 11.81 -13.22
N GLU A 96 14.26 12.70 -12.43
CA GLU A 96 14.35 12.67 -10.98
C GLU A 96 13.38 11.65 -10.38
N SER A 97 13.72 11.14 -9.19
CA SER A 97 12.77 10.34 -8.41
C SER A 97 11.58 11.19 -8.01
N HIS A 98 10.38 10.68 -8.14
CA HIS A 98 9.15 11.41 -7.90
C HIS A 98 8.15 10.65 -7.03
N ILE A 99 7.23 11.40 -6.48
CA ILE A 99 5.96 10.95 -5.93
C ILE A 99 4.95 11.84 -6.61
N ASP A 100 4.13 11.26 -7.45
CA ASP A 100 3.24 12.05 -8.28
C ASP A 100 1.99 12.45 -7.51
N ASP A 101 2.07 13.62 -6.85
CA ASP A 101 0.91 14.24 -6.21
C ASP A 101 0.43 15.51 -6.93
N LYS A 102 1.19 16.00 -7.92
CA LYS A 102 1.00 17.36 -8.43
C LYS A 102 0.23 17.50 -9.71
N TYR A 103 0.18 16.50 -10.59
CA TYR A 103 -0.33 16.72 -11.95
C TYR A 103 -1.30 15.68 -12.48
N GLY A 104 -1.60 14.62 -11.74
CA GLY A 104 -2.62 13.65 -12.13
C GLY A 104 -2.37 12.93 -13.45
N VAL A 105 -1.13 12.82 -13.88
CA VAL A 105 -0.77 12.28 -15.20
C VAL A 105 -0.05 10.95 -15.10
N ASP A 106 0.60 10.66 -14.00
CA ASP A 106 1.17 9.35 -13.74
C ASP A 106 0.75 8.86 -12.35
N VAL A 107 0.25 7.66 -12.32
CA VAL A 107 -0.47 7.07 -11.19
C VAL A 107 0.51 6.47 -10.18
N ASP A 108 1.50 7.22 -9.77
CA ASP A 108 2.28 6.88 -8.59
C ASP A 108 1.59 7.50 -7.37
N ASP A 109 0.51 6.85 -7.01
CA ASP A 109 -0.47 7.41 -6.12
C ASP A 109 -0.08 7.27 -4.66
N ILE A 110 -0.46 8.27 -3.89
CA ILE A 110 -0.57 8.16 -2.44
C ILE A 110 -2.04 7.97 -2.06
N TYR A 111 -2.36 6.85 -1.47
CA TYR A 111 -3.69 6.52 -0.96
C TYR A 111 -3.69 6.35 0.56
N GLU A 112 -4.69 6.88 1.22
CA GLU A 112 -5.08 6.33 2.50
C GLU A 112 -5.67 4.93 2.25
N ILE A 113 -5.25 3.93 3.02
CA ILE A 113 -5.68 2.55 2.77
C ILE A 113 -7.21 2.41 2.82
N THR A 114 -7.87 3.18 3.65
CA THR A 114 -9.34 3.18 3.72
C THR A 114 -10.02 3.67 2.45
N ASP A 115 -9.36 4.50 1.64
CA ASP A 115 -9.93 5.02 0.39
C ASP A 115 -9.95 3.98 -0.73
N ILE A 116 -9.08 2.96 -0.66
CA ILE A 116 -8.94 1.93 -1.69
C ILE A 116 -9.56 0.57 -1.31
N LEU A 117 -10.02 0.43 -0.07
CA LEU A 117 -10.70 -0.80 0.35
C LEU A 117 -12.15 -0.82 -0.15
N PRO A 118 -12.67 -2.01 -0.51
CA PRO A 118 -14.05 -2.15 -0.94
C PRO A 118 -15.04 -1.70 0.14
N SER A 119 -16.09 -0.98 -0.25
CA SER A 119 -17.09 -0.43 0.69
C SER A 119 -17.70 -1.48 1.61
N HIS A 120 -18.00 -2.69 1.08
CA HIS A 120 -18.55 -3.78 1.87
C HIS A 120 -17.57 -4.29 2.95
N SER A 121 -16.27 -4.15 2.73
CA SER A 121 -15.26 -4.47 3.74
C SER A 121 -15.21 -3.39 4.82
N LEU A 122 -15.30 -2.12 4.42
CA LEU A 122 -15.31 -0.98 5.35
C LEU A 122 -16.57 -0.92 6.21
N GLU A 123 -17.70 -1.46 5.75
CA GLU A 123 -18.91 -1.59 6.55
C GLU A 123 -18.75 -2.55 7.73
N LYS A 124 -17.95 -3.60 7.56
CA LYS A 124 -17.79 -4.69 8.54
C LYS A 124 -16.53 -4.56 9.37
N TYR A 125 -15.48 -4.01 8.80
CA TYR A 125 -14.13 -3.99 9.38
C TYR A 125 -13.55 -2.59 9.39
N LYS A 126 -12.61 -2.38 10.29
CA LYS A 126 -11.75 -1.20 10.31
C LYS A 126 -10.29 -1.61 10.47
N VAL A 127 -9.39 -0.83 9.93
CA VAL A 127 -7.96 -0.93 10.22
C VAL A 127 -7.72 -0.26 11.57
N HIS A 128 -7.19 -1.02 12.50
CA HIS A 128 -6.82 -0.55 13.83
C HIS A 128 -5.30 -0.42 13.91
N LEU A 129 -4.85 0.78 14.25
CA LEU A 129 -3.44 1.11 14.45
C LEU A 129 -3.17 1.16 15.96
N SER A 130 -2.14 0.45 16.41
CA SER A 130 -1.71 0.48 17.82
C SER A 130 -0.23 0.80 17.90
N PRO A 131 0.19 1.86 18.63
CA PRO A 131 1.59 2.07 18.96
C PRO A 131 2.07 0.86 19.77
N SER A 132 2.90 0.02 19.21
CA SER A 132 3.34 -1.21 19.89
C SER A 132 4.62 -1.73 19.25
N ALA A 133 5.50 -2.25 20.07
CA ALA A 133 6.54 -3.16 19.60
C ALA A 133 5.85 -4.48 19.21
N VAL A 134 5.53 -4.62 17.95
CA VAL A 134 4.95 -5.85 17.41
C VAL A 134 6.03 -6.92 17.39
N THR A 135 5.72 -8.07 17.93
CA THR A 135 6.63 -9.21 17.98
C THR A 135 6.45 -10.18 16.81
N SER A 136 5.38 -10.02 16.04
CA SER A 136 5.09 -10.83 14.87
C SER A 136 5.85 -10.30 13.65
N LYS A 137 6.42 -11.22 12.87
CA LYS A 137 7.02 -10.87 11.58
C LYS A 137 5.98 -11.04 10.49
N ASP A 138 6.02 -10.11 9.52
CA ASP A 138 5.21 -10.25 8.31
C ASP A 138 5.52 -11.56 7.60
N GLU A 139 4.49 -12.23 7.13
CA GLU A 139 4.63 -13.36 6.23
C GLU A 139 4.77 -12.87 4.79
N TRP A 140 5.74 -13.45 4.09
CA TRP A 140 6.00 -13.16 2.69
C TRP A 140 5.83 -14.41 1.86
N HIS A 141 5.11 -14.29 0.77
CA HIS A 141 5.05 -15.31 -0.25
C HIS A 141 5.49 -14.71 -1.59
N VAL A 142 6.49 -15.31 -2.19
CA VAL A 142 6.95 -14.97 -3.55
C VAL A 142 6.85 -16.23 -4.39
N GLY A 143 6.08 -16.15 -5.46
CA GLY A 143 5.84 -17.26 -6.36
C GLY A 143 4.38 -17.34 -6.79
N TYR A 144 4.16 -18.16 -7.82
CA TYR A 144 2.85 -18.33 -8.43
C TYR A 144 1.83 -18.94 -7.47
N THR A 145 0.76 -18.21 -7.19
CA THR A 145 -0.37 -18.70 -6.41
C THR A 145 -1.68 -18.46 -7.14
N MET A 146 -2.41 -19.53 -7.43
CA MET A 146 -3.75 -19.43 -8.01
C MET A 146 -4.71 -18.74 -7.04
N LEU A 147 -5.48 -17.76 -7.50
CA LEU A 147 -6.47 -17.07 -6.68
C LEU A 147 -7.50 -17.99 -6.05
N SER A 148 -7.83 -19.07 -6.72
CA SER A 148 -8.75 -20.09 -6.18
C SER A 148 -8.22 -20.79 -4.92
N LYS A 149 -6.91 -20.76 -4.67
CA LYS A 149 -6.30 -21.36 -3.47
C LYS A 149 -6.18 -20.39 -2.29
N ILE A 150 -6.36 -19.09 -2.52
CA ILE A 150 -6.33 -18.06 -1.48
C ILE A 150 -7.72 -17.87 -0.83
N ALA A 151 -8.76 -18.38 -1.47
CA ALA A 151 -10.15 -18.22 -1.03
C ALA A 151 -10.63 -19.32 -0.07
N GLU A 152 -9.74 -20.25 0.32
CA GLU A 152 -9.97 -21.28 1.35
C GLU A 152 -9.44 -20.80 2.70
#